data_7fd5d57b4d055f211a5c28ff61333eff
#
_entry.id   7fd5d57b4d055f211a5c28ff61333eff
#
_cell.length_a   1.000
_cell.length_b   1.000
_cell.length_c   1.000
_cell.angle_alpha   90.00
_cell.angle_beta   90.00
_cell.angle_gamma   90.00
#
_symmetry.space_group_name_H-M   'P 1'
#
loop_
_entity.id
_entity.type
_entity.pdbx_description
1 polymer ?
#
loop_
_entity_poly.entity_id
_entity_poly.type
_entity_poly.pdbx_seq_one_letter_code
_entity_poly.pdbx_strand_id
1 'polypeptide(L)'
;MREQHVLLLCLFVSYASITKSRYFDEGDECKLEHKGNYSKFPEDFSFGVSTAAYQVEGAWNEDGKGPSNWDTYTHLHPERIDDHSNGDEAAESYHRFDQDLVALKELKVNFYRFSISWPRVLPFADTRVQNQKAIDHYNMMIDKLLENNIEPMVTMFHHDMPEELTKFGGFTNDIVIKYFHYYADFLFKTFGDRVKKWITFNEPFVYCIPAYGNAVFPPMIHAPGVADYLCMDNTLKAHASAYRLYKAKYSNYQKGKVGMAISSRFYYTNTTDFGSEDIVDRAMQYSFGWFAHPIYGESGNYPFTVIEDITSNSMKEGLAWSRLRPLSLYWSKIVKGSGDFLGLNYYSSHFARMAEPPEGEIPSWEHDSRLKLLVDKTWKRAKSDWLYCVPQGLEDILKWIRDKYNNIEVYITENGWSDEGKLDDTDRIDYLKSHLQAVLNAINDGCKVTYYSYWSLIDNFEWNRGYTERFGLYYLNVTSENKERVAKNSASYYRSVIESRKLS
;
A
#
# COMPACT_ATOMS: atom_id res chain seq x y z
N MET A 1 -45.01 -52.59 8.53
CA MET A 1 -43.77 -52.32 7.85
C MET A 1 -43.29 -50.95 8.33
N ARG A 2 -42.16 -50.97 8.97
CA ARG A 2 -41.68 -49.82 9.78
C ARG A 2 -40.90 -48.85 8.91
N GLU A 3 -41.31 -47.57 8.93
CA GLU A 3 -40.54 -46.46 8.42
C GLU A 3 -39.44 -46.09 9.43
N GLN A 4 -38.19 -46.07 8.98
CA GLN A 4 -37.06 -45.54 9.72
C GLN A 4 -36.81 -44.08 9.31
N HIS A 5 -37.10 -43.15 10.19
CA HIS A 5 -36.68 -41.78 10.07
C HIS A 5 -35.22 -41.68 10.52
N VAL A 6 -34.34 -41.31 9.58
CA VAL A 6 -32.96 -40.91 9.87
C VAL A 6 -32.97 -39.43 10.22
N LEU A 7 -32.73 -39.10 11.48
CA LEU A 7 -32.53 -37.73 11.95
C LEU A 7 -31.12 -37.32 11.64
N LEU A 8 -30.94 -36.38 10.69
CA LEU A 8 -29.67 -35.71 10.44
C LEU A 8 -29.50 -34.59 11.47
N LEU A 9 -28.66 -34.80 12.48
CA LEU A 9 -28.26 -33.77 13.44
C LEU A 9 -27.21 -32.88 12.77
N CYS A 10 -27.61 -31.71 12.29
CA CYS A 10 -26.67 -30.63 11.91
C CYS A 10 -26.17 -29.95 13.20
N LEU A 11 -24.95 -30.26 13.60
CA LEU A 11 -24.24 -29.52 14.62
C LEU A 11 -23.82 -28.15 14.02
N PHE A 12 -24.60 -27.12 14.30
CA PHE A 12 -24.17 -25.74 14.15
C PHE A 12 -23.19 -25.43 15.28
N VAL A 13 -21.90 -25.44 14.99
CA VAL A 13 -20.91 -24.82 15.86
C VAL A 13 -21.00 -23.33 15.60
N SER A 14 -21.76 -22.62 16.41
CA SER A 14 -21.77 -21.16 16.43
C SER A 14 -20.44 -20.65 17.00
N TYR A 15 -19.52 -20.20 16.15
CA TYR A 15 -18.44 -19.32 16.56
C TYR A 15 -19.06 -17.94 16.85
N ALA A 16 -19.46 -17.73 18.07
CA ALA A 16 -19.77 -16.39 18.55
C ALA A 16 -18.45 -15.68 18.86
N SER A 17 -17.85 -15.02 17.87
CA SER A 17 -16.88 -13.98 18.12
C SER A 17 -17.62 -12.78 18.71
N ILE A 18 -17.43 -12.55 19.99
CA ILE A 18 -17.97 -11.40 20.70
C ILE A 18 -17.19 -10.17 20.23
N THR A 19 -17.63 -9.52 19.16
CA THR A 19 -17.22 -8.15 18.88
C THR A 19 -18.02 -7.22 19.79
N LYS A 20 -17.42 -6.90 20.96
CA LYS A 20 -17.94 -5.80 21.77
C LYS A 20 -17.82 -4.52 20.95
N SER A 21 -18.95 -3.87 20.68
CA SER A 21 -19.00 -2.45 20.31
C SER A 21 -18.19 -1.69 21.37
N ARG A 22 -16.98 -1.24 21.02
CA ARG A 22 -16.16 -0.43 21.91
C ARG A 22 -16.53 1.03 21.66
N TYR A 23 -17.09 1.67 22.67
CA TYR A 23 -17.07 3.12 22.77
C TYR A 23 -15.60 3.51 23.04
N PHE A 24 -15.03 4.40 22.24
CA PHE A 24 -13.78 5.07 22.57
C PHE A 24 -14.09 6.07 23.70
N ASP A 25 -13.36 6.00 24.81
CA ASP A 25 -13.51 6.96 25.90
C ASP A 25 -13.13 8.35 25.42
N GLU A 26 -13.88 9.37 25.85
CA GLU A 26 -13.61 10.80 25.57
C GLU A 26 -12.21 11.13 26.12
N GLY A 27 -11.25 11.39 25.23
CA GLY A 27 -9.90 11.81 25.60
C GLY A 27 -8.78 10.86 25.18
N ASP A 28 -9.04 9.92 24.24
CA ASP A 28 -7.98 9.02 23.77
C ASP A 28 -6.87 9.81 23.04
N GLU A 29 -5.87 10.17 23.82
CA GLU A 29 -4.54 10.43 23.30
C GLU A 29 -4.10 9.20 22.48
N CYS A 30 -3.28 9.41 21.46
CA CYS A 30 -2.71 8.38 20.58
C CYS A 30 -1.93 7.32 21.39
N LYS A 31 -2.62 6.48 22.16
CA LYS A 31 -2.08 5.48 23.07
C LYS A 31 -2.76 4.13 22.92
N LEU A 32 -2.02 3.06 23.10
CA LEU A 32 -2.52 1.71 23.13
C LEU A 32 -1.84 0.91 24.23
N GLU A 33 -2.63 0.16 25.01
CA GLU A 33 -2.10 -0.67 26.08
C GLU A 33 -1.44 -1.93 25.53
N HIS A 34 -0.38 -2.36 26.24
CA HIS A 34 0.27 -3.64 25.97
C HIS A 34 -0.66 -4.81 26.31
N LYS A 35 -0.73 -5.77 25.41
CA LYS A 35 -1.49 -7.03 25.59
C LYS A 35 -0.59 -8.22 25.24
N GLY A 36 -0.65 -9.27 26.04
CA GLY A 36 0.02 -10.53 25.78
C GLY A 36 1.33 -10.73 26.56
N ASN A 37 2.07 -11.80 26.20
CA ASN A 37 3.19 -12.31 26.97
C ASN A 37 4.55 -11.71 26.55
N TYR A 38 4.68 -11.27 25.30
CA TYR A 38 5.92 -10.72 24.79
C TYR A 38 5.95 -9.21 24.98
N SER A 39 6.92 -8.70 25.72
CA SER A 39 7.17 -7.27 25.91
C SER A 39 8.21 -6.72 24.92
N LYS A 40 8.70 -7.54 24.00
CA LYS A 40 9.64 -7.19 22.94
C LYS A 40 9.31 -7.90 21.64
N PHE A 41 9.72 -7.31 20.52
CA PHE A 41 9.59 -7.93 19.20
C PHE A 41 10.46 -9.19 19.08
N PRO A 42 10.00 -10.21 18.33
CA PRO A 42 10.78 -11.42 18.05
C PRO A 42 12.15 -11.09 17.43
N GLU A 43 13.15 -11.95 17.64
CA GLU A 43 14.51 -11.72 17.15
C GLU A 43 14.60 -11.70 15.61
N ASP A 44 13.71 -12.42 14.94
CA ASP A 44 13.59 -12.50 13.48
C ASP A 44 12.67 -11.43 12.88
N PHE A 45 12.07 -10.57 13.71
CA PHE A 45 11.27 -9.44 13.23
C PHE A 45 12.16 -8.36 12.62
N SER A 46 11.84 -7.89 11.43
CA SER A 46 12.66 -6.91 10.69
C SER A 46 12.05 -5.52 10.71
N PHE A 47 12.87 -4.53 11.08
CA PHE A 47 12.51 -3.11 11.03
C PHE A 47 13.17 -2.42 9.85
N GLY A 48 12.42 -1.58 9.15
CA GLY A 48 12.91 -0.83 8.00
C GLY A 48 12.25 0.53 7.84
N VAL A 49 12.63 1.19 6.75
CA VAL A 49 12.03 2.45 6.29
C VAL A 49 11.79 2.40 4.80
N SER A 50 10.90 3.26 4.31
CA SER A 50 10.51 3.28 2.90
C SER A 50 10.72 4.63 2.25
N THR A 51 10.89 4.61 0.91
CA THR A 51 10.75 5.76 0.00
C THR A 51 10.18 5.30 -1.34
N ALA A 52 9.80 6.26 -2.21
CA ALA A 52 9.41 5.99 -3.60
C ALA A 52 10.19 6.87 -4.57
N ALA A 53 10.52 6.34 -5.73
CA ALA A 53 11.42 6.96 -6.70
C ALA A 53 11.02 8.40 -7.07
N TYR A 54 9.78 8.61 -7.53
CA TYR A 54 9.34 9.96 -7.91
C TYR A 54 9.41 10.95 -6.74
N GLN A 55 9.18 10.49 -5.53
CA GLN A 55 9.11 11.36 -4.34
C GLN A 55 10.47 11.80 -3.82
N VAL A 56 11.56 11.06 -4.12
CA VAL A 56 12.88 11.35 -3.54
C VAL A 56 14.01 11.49 -4.54
N GLU A 57 13.96 10.83 -5.70
CA GLU A 57 15.11 10.75 -6.60
C GLU A 57 15.51 12.08 -7.22
N GLY A 58 14.56 12.86 -7.74
CA GLY A 58 14.85 13.99 -8.61
C GLY A 58 15.45 13.55 -9.95
N ALA A 59 16.33 14.39 -10.53
CA ALA A 59 17.02 14.11 -11.79
C ALA A 59 16.03 13.64 -12.89
N TRP A 60 14.90 14.34 -13.01
CA TRP A 60 13.73 13.90 -13.78
C TRP A 60 14.00 13.72 -15.27
N ASN A 61 14.93 14.49 -15.85
CA ASN A 61 15.31 14.47 -17.26
C ASN A 61 16.80 14.15 -17.48
N GLU A 62 17.47 13.59 -16.47
CA GLU A 62 18.90 13.30 -16.53
C GLU A 62 19.16 11.84 -16.93
N ASP A 63 20.38 11.61 -17.43
CA ASP A 63 20.92 10.28 -17.74
C ASP A 63 20.03 9.41 -18.63
N GLY A 64 19.16 10.05 -19.43
CA GLY A 64 18.29 9.35 -20.39
C GLY A 64 17.01 8.78 -19.76
N LYS A 65 16.62 9.22 -18.56
CA LYS A 65 15.29 8.94 -18.01
C LYS A 65 14.19 9.43 -18.96
N GLY A 66 13.20 8.58 -19.27
CA GLY A 66 11.98 9.01 -19.92
C GLY A 66 11.04 9.74 -18.95
N PRO A 67 10.12 10.59 -19.46
CA PRO A 67 9.14 11.23 -18.60
C PRO A 67 8.18 10.21 -17.99
N SER A 68 7.83 10.41 -16.72
CA SER A 68 6.71 9.74 -16.07
C SER A 68 5.41 10.53 -16.24
N ASN A 69 4.29 9.89 -15.99
CA ASN A 69 2.99 10.55 -15.87
C ASN A 69 2.99 11.70 -14.82
N TRP A 70 3.76 11.56 -13.74
CA TRP A 70 3.90 12.60 -12.71
C TRP A 70 4.77 13.76 -13.18
N ASP A 71 5.86 13.53 -13.96
CA ASP A 71 6.63 14.62 -14.58
C ASP A 71 5.71 15.47 -15.47
N THR A 72 4.96 14.81 -16.35
CA THR A 72 4.00 15.48 -17.25
C THR A 72 2.92 16.23 -16.46
N TYR A 73 2.36 15.59 -15.43
CA TYR A 73 1.28 16.16 -14.63
C TYR A 73 1.71 17.42 -13.88
N THR A 74 2.81 17.37 -13.15
CA THR A 74 3.27 18.53 -12.34
C THR A 74 3.75 19.69 -13.19
N HIS A 75 4.29 19.43 -14.40
CA HIS A 75 4.71 20.47 -15.31
C HIS A 75 3.53 21.15 -16.04
N LEU A 76 2.50 20.37 -16.42
CA LEU A 76 1.33 20.90 -17.12
C LEU A 76 0.28 21.49 -16.20
N HIS A 77 0.22 20.99 -14.96
CA HIS A 77 -0.81 21.31 -13.97
C HIS A 77 -0.24 21.64 -12.58
N PRO A 78 0.70 22.61 -12.47
CA PRO A 78 1.28 22.99 -11.18
C PRO A 78 0.20 23.49 -10.19
N GLU A 79 -0.90 24.04 -10.68
CA GLU A 79 -2.05 24.47 -9.88
C GLU A 79 -2.76 23.33 -9.14
N ARG A 80 -2.47 22.08 -9.49
CA ARG A 80 -3.00 20.89 -8.82
C ARG A 80 -2.15 20.44 -7.63
N ILE A 81 -1.00 21.07 -7.44
CA ILE A 81 -0.09 20.82 -6.32
C ILE A 81 -0.21 21.96 -5.32
N ASP A 82 -0.45 21.67 -4.05
CA ASP A 82 -0.78 22.66 -3.03
C ASP A 82 0.24 23.80 -2.89
N ASP A 83 1.51 23.53 -3.10
CA ASP A 83 2.62 24.50 -3.08
C ASP A 83 3.22 24.77 -4.46
N HIS A 84 2.57 24.32 -5.53
CA HIS A 84 3.02 24.42 -6.92
C HIS A 84 4.41 23.82 -7.21
N SER A 85 4.89 22.93 -6.34
CA SER A 85 6.16 22.24 -6.49
C SER A 85 6.04 21.00 -7.41
N ASN A 86 7.16 20.35 -7.68
CA ASN A 86 7.24 19.12 -8.47
C ASN A 86 8.33 18.19 -7.91
N GLY A 87 8.52 17.04 -8.57
CA GLY A 87 9.54 16.05 -8.22
C GLY A 87 10.89 16.21 -8.96
N ASP A 88 11.13 17.33 -9.65
CA ASP A 88 12.29 17.50 -10.54
C ASP A 88 13.62 17.34 -9.82
N GLU A 89 13.74 17.96 -8.65
CA GLU A 89 14.88 17.84 -7.76
C GLU A 89 14.60 16.86 -6.61
N ALA A 90 13.37 16.94 -6.06
CA ALA A 90 12.95 16.19 -4.88
C ALA A 90 14.00 16.27 -3.75
N ALA A 91 14.41 15.13 -3.22
CA ALA A 91 15.50 15.03 -2.26
C ALA A 91 16.87 14.80 -2.92
N GLU A 92 16.95 14.84 -4.25
CA GLU A 92 18.15 14.49 -5.03
C GLU A 92 18.75 13.13 -4.66
N SER A 93 17.94 12.18 -4.23
CA SER A 93 18.45 10.86 -3.83
C SER A 93 19.15 10.13 -4.98
N TYR A 94 18.85 10.46 -6.24
CA TYR A 94 19.60 9.94 -7.39
C TYR A 94 21.09 10.27 -7.32
N HIS A 95 21.43 11.50 -6.93
CA HIS A 95 22.82 11.94 -6.81
C HIS A 95 23.38 11.79 -5.39
N ARG A 96 22.50 11.75 -4.37
CA ARG A 96 22.87 11.85 -2.95
C ARG A 96 22.54 10.60 -2.14
N PHE A 97 22.45 9.44 -2.77
CA PHE A 97 22.15 8.19 -2.08
C PHE A 97 23.10 7.89 -0.92
N ASP A 98 24.34 8.37 -0.99
CA ASP A 98 25.29 8.21 0.12
C ASP A 98 24.83 8.91 1.41
N GLN A 99 24.10 10.04 1.29
CA GLN A 99 23.49 10.69 2.46
C GLN A 99 22.32 9.87 3.00
N ASP A 100 21.49 9.28 2.11
CA ASP A 100 20.41 8.39 2.51
C ASP A 100 20.97 7.14 3.20
N LEU A 101 22.07 6.59 2.70
CA LEU A 101 22.74 5.44 3.29
C LEU A 101 23.29 5.76 4.70
N VAL A 102 23.81 6.97 4.92
CA VAL A 102 24.18 7.42 6.27
C VAL A 102 22.99 7.40 7.22
N ALA A 103 21.85 7.96 6.80
CA ALA A 103 20.62 7.96 7.60
C ALA A 103 20.12 6.54 7.90
N LEU A 104 20.14 5.64 6.92
CA LEU A 104 19.78 4.23 7.09
C LEU A 104 20.67 3.52 8.12
N LYS A 105 21.99 3.77 8.08
CA LYS A 105 22.96 3.21 9.03
C LYS A 105 22.78 3.78 10.44
N GLU A 106 22.49 5.07 10.56
CA GLU A 106 22.21 5.71 11.85
C GLU A 106 20.96 5.14 12.49
N LEU A 107 19.91 4.86 11.70
CA LEU A 107 18.68 4.20 12.16
C LEU A 107 18.88 2.73 12.54
N LYS A 108 19.94 2.07 12.05
CA LYS A 108 20.21 0.62 12.23
C LYS A 108 19.10 -0.27 11.68
N VAL A 109 18.46 0.13 10.58
CA VAL A 109 17.41 -0.65 9.95
C VAL A 109 17.92 -1.97 9.38
N ASN A 110 17.06 -2.99 9.38
CA ASN A 110 17.39 -4.31 8.80
C ASN A 110 17.17 -4.31 7.29
N PHE A 111 16.25 -3.50 6.79
CA PHE A 111 15.94 -3.41 5.37
C PHE A 111 15.58 -1.98 4.97
N TYR A 112 15.72 -1.70 3.68
CA TYR A 112 15.26 -0.48 3.05
C TYR A 112 14.33 -0.82 1.90
N ARG A 113 13.09 -0.31 1.96
CA ARG A 113 12.13 -0.43 0.87
C ARG A 113 12.21 0.82 0.00
N PHE A 114 12.47 0.63 -1.29
CA PHE A 114 12.49 1.70 -2.28
C PHE A 114 11.81 1.24 -3.57
N SER A 115 11.41 2.15 -4.44
CA SER A 115 10.91 1.78 -5.75
C SER A 115 11.95 2.02 -6.85
N ILE A 116 11.87 1.23 -7.92
CA ILE A 116 12.62 1.47 -9.15
C ILE A 116 11.71 2.27 -10.08
N SER A 117 12.19 3.43 -10.55
CA SER A 117 11.46 4.23 -11.53
C SER A 117 11.42 3.50 -12.87
N TRP A 118 10.22 3.05 -13.27
CA TRP A 118 10.03 2.37 -14.55
C TRP A 118 10.50 3.21 -15.74
N PRO A 119 10.10 4.52 -15.89
CA PRO A 119 10.60 5.34 -16.98
C PRO A 119 12.09 5.66 -16.89
N ARG A 120 12.75 5.47 -15.74
CA ARG A 120 14.20 5.65 -15.62
C ARG A 120 14.95 4.47 -16.23
N VAL A 121 14.54 3.24 -15.94
CA VAL A 121 15.22 2.03 -16.45
C VAL A 121 14.79 1.67 -17.87
N LEU A 122 13.54 1.94 -18.25
CA LEU A 122 12.95 1.67 -19.56
C LEU A 122 12.21 2.93 -20.07
N PRO A 123 12.92 3.89 -20.66
CA PRO A 123 12.38 5.21 -20.99
C PRO A 123 11.13 5.22 -21.87
N PHE A 124 10.94 4.17 -22.68
CA PHE A 124 9.80 4.00 -23.58
C PHE A 124 8.92 2.83 -23.17
N ALA A 125 9.02 2.36 -21.93
CA ALA A 125 8.39 1.12 -21.46
C ALA A 125 8.77 -0.15 -22.26
N ASP A 126 9.73 -0.06 -23.19
CA ASP A 126 10.16 -1.12 -24.08
C ASP A 126 11.50 -1.71 -23.61
N THR A 127 11.51 -3.01 -23.31
CA THR A 127 12.71 -3.70 -22.84
C THR A 127 13.85 -3.80 -23.85
N ARG A 128 13.61 -3.44 -25.12
CA ARG A 128 14.64 -3.33 -26.15
C ARG A 128 15.46 -2.04 -26.00
N VAL A 129 14.94 -1.04 -25.30
CA VAL A 129 15.59 0.22 -25.02
C VAL A 129 15.80 0.34 -23.51
N GLN A 130 16.94 -0.14 -23.05
CA GLN A 130 17.32 -0.15 -21.64
C GLN A 130 18.26 1.01 -21.34
N ASN A 131 18.04 1.70 -20.23
CA ASN A 131 18.91 2.77 -19.78
C ASN A 131 20.03 2.22 -18.88
N GLN A 132 21.22 2.07 -19.42
CA GLN A 132 22.36 1.49 -18.70
C GLN A 132 22.77 2.32 -17.49
N LYS A 133 22.74 3.67 -17.56
CA LYS A 133 23.08 4.52 -16.42
C LYS A 133 22.14 4.33 -15.25
N ALA A 134 20.83 4.16 -15.52
CA ALA A 134 19.85 3.84 -14.51
C ALA A 134 20.08 2.45 -13.89
N ILE A 135 20.41 1.47 -14.73
CA ILE A 135 20.76 0.10 -14.26
C ILE A 135 21.97 0.17 -13.33
N ASP A 136 23.01 0.91 -13.72
CA ASP A 136 24.23 1.05 -12.93
C ASP A 136 23.95 1.77 -11.60
N HIS A 137 23.08 2.80 -11.60
CA HIS A 137 22.66 3.49 -10.39
C HIS A 137 21.96 2.54 -9.40
N TYR A 138 20.95 1.78 -9.84
CA TYR A 138 20.27 0.83 -8.94
C TYR A 138 21.15 -0.34 -8.53
N ASN A 139 22.08 -0.78 -9.37
CA ASN A 139 23.09 -1.74 -8.97
C ASN A 139 23.96 -1.20 -7.82
N MET A 140 24.46 0.03 -7.96
CA MET A 140 25.24 0.71 -6.92
C MET A 140 24.45 0.83 -5.61
N MET A 141 23.17 1.22 -5.67
CA MET A 141 22.31 1.31 -4.48
C MET A 141 22.18 -0.06 -3.79
N ILE A 142 21.84 -1.11 -4.54
CA ILE A 142 21.64 -2.46 -4.02
C ILE A 142 22.93 -2.99 -3.40
N ASP A 143 24.06 -2.80 -4.07
CA ASP A 143 25.36 -3.28 -3.57
C ASP A 143 25.75 -2.57 -2.28
N LYS A 144 25.62 -1.23 -2.21
CA LYS A 144 25.89 -0.45 -0.99
C LYS A 144 24.98 -0.83 0.17
N LEU A 145 23.71 -1.15 -0.07
CA LEU A 145 22.80 -1.63 0.98
C LEU A 145 23.30 -2.96 1.53
N LEU A 146 23.61 -3.94 0.66
CA LEU A 146 24.08 -5.27 1.07
C LEU A 146 25.45 -5.22 1.78
N GLU A 147 26.39 -4.39 1.32
CA GLU A 147 27.67 -4.13 1.97
C GLU A 147 27.50 -3.61 3.41
N ASN A 148 26.40 -2.95 3.70
CA ASN A 148 26.06 -2.45 5.03
C ASN A 148 25.05 -3.32 5.80
N ASN A 149 24.81 -4.56 5.34
CA ASN A 149 23.86 -5.52 5.92
C ASN A 149 22.41 -5.00 5.98
N ILE A 150 22.01 -4.20 5.00
CA ILE A 150 20.62 -3.70 4.83
C ILE A 150 20.00 -4.47 3.67
N GLU A 151 18.91 -5.21 3.92
CA GLU A 151 18.20 -5.97 2.88
C GLU A 151 17.48 -5.01 1.93
N PRO A 152 17.69 -5.06 0.59
CA PRO A 152 16.90 -4.31 -0.36
C PRO A 152 15.52 -4.96 -0.55
N MET A 153 14.44 -4.20 -0.32
CA MET A 153 13.06 -4.55 -0.66
C MET A 153 12.59 -3.62 -1.78
N VAL A 154 12.30 -4.17 -2.95
CA VAL A 154 12.05 -3.38 -4.15
C VAL A 154 10.58 -3.37 -4.51
N THR A 155 10.03 -2.16 -4.65
CA THR A 155 8.71 -1.90 -5.27
C THR A 155 8.91 -1.63 -6.76
N MET A 156 8.22 -2.39 -7.63
CA MET A 156 8.35 -2.26 -9.09
C MET A 156 7.59 -1.07 -9.62
N PHE A 157 6.39 -0.79 -9.09
CA PHE A 157 5.55 0.33 -9.50
C PHE A 157 5.03 1.08 -8.28
N HIS A 158 5.41 2.37 -8.21
CA HIS A 158 4.94 3.28 -7.17
C HIS A 158 4.44 4.59 -7.80
N HIS A 159 3.39 4.45 -8.63
CA HIS A 159 2.60 5.49 -9.29
C HIS A 159 3.28 6.21 -10.47
N ASP A 160 4.57 6.01 -10.71
CA ASP A 160 5.37 6.66 -11.76
C ASP A 160 5.40 5.84 -13.07
N MET A 161 4.28 5.86 -13.79
CA MET A 161 4.16 5.18 -15.08
C MET A 161 4.94 5.91 -16.17
N PRO A 162 5.64 5.18 -17.09
CA PRO A 162 6.17 5.81 -18.30
C PRO A 162 5.06 6.54 -19.09
N GLU A 163 5.31 7.80 -19.43
CA GLU A 163 4.34 8.65 -20.15
C GLU A 163 3.88 8.01 -21.46
N GLU A 164 4.74 7.23 -22.11
CA GLU A 164 4.38 6.51 -23.33
C GLU A 164 3.20 5.55 -23.14
N LEU A 165 3.03 4.97 -21.94
CA LEU A 165 1.88 4.09 -21.65
C LEU A 165 0.60 4.88 -21.39
N THR A 166 0.68 6.09 -20.86
CA THR A 166 -0.50 6.94 -20.64
C THR A 166 -1.17 7.31 -21.95
N LYS A 167 -0.40 7.50 -23.03
CA LYS A 167 -0.91 7.75 -24.40
C LYS A 167 -1.80 6.62 -24.95
N PHE A 168 -1.64 5.41 -24.43
CA PHE A 168 -2.47 4.26 -24.78
C PHE A 168 -3.58 3.97 -23.75
N GLY A 169 -3.85 4.90 -22.84
CA GLY A 169 -4.87 4.76 -21.80
C GLY A 169 -4.34 4.17 -20.48
N GLY A 170 -3.04 3.95 -20.36
CA GLY A 170 -2.42 3.43 -19.13
C GLY A 170 -3.07 2.12 -18.67
N PHE A 171 -3.41 2.04 -17.38
CA PHE A 171 -4.01 0.82 -16.81
C PHE A 171 -5.47 0.57 -17.23
N THR A 172 -6.13 1.44 -17.98
CA THR A 172 -7.44 1.10 -18.58
C THR A 172 -7.31 0.18 -19.81
N ASN A 173 -6.12 0.08 -20.37
CA ASN A 173 -5.82 -0.78 -21.51
C ASN A 173 -5.12 -2.05 -21.05
N ASP A 174 -5.65 -3.21 -21.39
CA ASP A 174 -5.12 -4.53 -21.00
C ASP A 174 -3.71 -4.83 -21.56
N ILE A 175 -3.28 -4.09 -22.57
CA ILE A 175 -1.90 -4.17 -23.09
C ILE A 175 -0.86 -3.93 -21.98
N VAL A 176 -1.21 -3.14 -20.96
CA VAL A 176 -0.32 -2.83 -19.83
C VAL A 176 0.10 -4.08 -19.07
N ILE A 177 -0.75 -5.12 -19.03
CA ILE A 177 -0.43 -6.41 -18.41
C ILE A 177 0.83 -7.00 -19.05
N LYS A 178 0.93 -6.91 -20.38
CA LYS A 178 2.08 -7.42 -21.13
C LYS A 178 3.33 -6.54 -20.93
N TYR A 179 3.17 -5.21 -20.94
CA TYR A 179 4.28 -4.30 -20.66
C TYR A 179 4.83 -4.50 -19.26
N PHE A 180 3.95 -4.62 -18.26
CA PHE A 180 4.37 -4.88 -16.88
C PHE A 180 5.04 -6.26 -16.72
N HIS A 181 4.54 -7.28 -17.40
CA HIS A 181 5.19 -8.60 -17.44
C HIS A 181 6.64 -8.53 -17.94
N TYR A 182 6.89 -7.81 -19.02
CA TYR A 182 8.25 -7.64 -19.55
C TYR A 182 9.13 -6.76 -18.65
N TYR A 183 8.55 -5.74 -18.03
CA TYR A 183 9.24 -4.92 -17.04
C TYR A 183 9.66 -5.77 -15.82
N ALA A 184 8.76 -6.57 -15.29
CA ALA A 184 9.06 -7.49 -14.19
C ALA A 184 10.13 -8.52 -14.59
N ASP A 185 10.07 -9.10 -15.80
CA ASP A 185 11.12 -10.01 -16.32
C ASP A 185 12.48 -9.31 -16.36
N PHE A 186 12.51 -8.07 -16.83
CA PHE A 186 13.72 -7.25 -16.86
C PHE A 186 14.28 -7.04 -15.44
N LEU A 187 13.45 -6.66 -14.47
CA LEU A 187 13.89 -6.42 -13.09
C LEU A 187 14.39 -7.70 -12.41
N PHE A 188 13.66 -8.80 -12.53
CA PHE A 188 14.09 -10.08 -11.97
C PHE A 188 15.41 -10.57 -12.57
N LYS A 189 15.58 -10.40 -13.88
CA LYS A 189 16.80 -10.76 -14.58
C LYS A 189 18.01 -9.91 -14.12
N THR A 190 17.78 -8.60 -13.93
CA THR A 190 18.86 -7.63 -13.69
C THR A 190 19.30 -7.57 -12.23
N PHE A 191 18.35 -7.66 -11.29
CA PHE A 191 18.61 -7.42 -9.87
C PHE A 191 18.26 -8.60 -8.96
N GLY A 192 17.58 -9.63 -9.47
CA GLY A 192 17.05 -10.71 -8.63
C GLY A 192 18.08 -11.67 -8.06
N ASP A 193 19.33 -11.59 -8.51
CA ASP A 193 20.45 -12.26 -7.87
C ASP A 193 20.70 -11.74 -6.43
N ARG A 194 20.43 -10.45 -6.17
CA ARG A 194 20.64 -9.73 -4.91
C ARG A 194 19.33 -9.36 -4.20
N VAL A 195 18.31 -8.89 -4.91
CA VAL A 195 17.00 -8.53 -4.34
C VAL A 195 16.18 -9.79 -4.06
N LYS A 196 15.74 -9.96 -2.80
CA LYS A 196 14.97 -11.13 -2.35
C LYS A 196 13.55 -10.82 -1.93
N LYS A 197 13.17 -9.53 -1.87
CA LYS A 197 11.81 -9.09 -1.55
C LYS A 197 11.31 -8.14 -2.64
N TRP A 198 10.24 -8.54 -3.30
CA TRP A 198 9.65 -7.81 -4.41
C TRP A 198 8.20 -7.44 -4.12
N ILE A 199 7.87 -6.19 -4.30
CA ILE A 199 6.50 -5.67 -4.29
C ILE A 199 6.17 -5.25 -5.71
N THR A 200 5.15 -5.85 -6.31
CA THR A 200 4.79 -5.54 -7.70
C THR A 200 4.19 -4.16 -7.84
N PHE A 201 3.18 -3.86 -7.04
CA PHE A 201 2.46 -2.59 -7.03
C PHE A 201 2.35 -2.05 -5.62
N ASN A 202 2.47 -0.73 -5.51
CA ASN A 202 2.07 0.00 -4.32
C ASN A 202 0.63 0.51 -4.47
N GLU A 203 -0.23 0.18 -3.51
CA GLU A 203 -1.56 0.77 -3.29
C GLU A 203 -2.43 0.93 -4.55
N PRO A 204 -2.71 -0.14 -5.30
CA PRO A 204 -3.43 0.02 -6.55
C PRO A 204 -4.82 0.65 -6.38
N PHE A 205 -5.50 0.46 -5.25
CA PHE A 205 -6.77 1.11 -4.94
C PHE A 205 -6.61 2.64 -4.84
N VAL A 206 -5.60 3.10 -4.09
CA VAL A 206 -5.30 4.53 -3.90
C VAL A 206 -4.76 5.18 -5.18
N TYR A 207 -4.19 4.41 -6.10
CA TYR A 207 -3.78 4.91 -7.40
C TYR A 207 -4.96 4.95 -8.39
N CYS A 208 -5.70 3.84 -8.54
CA CYS A 208 -6.70 3.71 -9.60
C CYS A 208 -7.90 4.67 -9.44
N ILE A 209 -8.43 4.84 -8.23
CA ILE A 209 -9.59 5.73 -8.01
C ILE A 209 -9.24 7.19 -8.30
N PRO A 210 -8.18 7.81 -7.72
CA PRO A 210 -7.83 9.18 -8.03
C PRO A 210 -7.39 9.41 -9.48
N ALA A 211 -6.70 8.44 -10.09
CA ALA A 211 -6.13 8.62 -11.43
C ALA A 211 -7.12 8.36 -12.57
N TYR A 212 -8.01 7.39 -12.41
CA TYR A 212 -8.91 6.92 -13.48
C TYR A 212 -10.39 7.09 -13.15
N GLY A 213 -10.74 7.30 -11.87
CA GLY A 213 -12.11 7.62 -11.46
C GLY A 213 -12.32 9.12 -11.33
N ASN A 214 -11.54 9.79 -10.49
CA ASN A 214 -11.83 11.14 -10.02
C ASN A 214 -10.97 12.24 -10.69
N ALA A 215 -10.04 11.90 -11.59
CA ALA A 215 -9.14 12.83 -12.27
C ALA A 215 -8.31 13.71 -11.30
N VAL A 216 -7.93 13.17 -10.14
CA VAL A 216 -7.13 13.87 -9.12
C VAL A 216 -5.63 13.63 -9.33
N PHE A 217 -5.25 12.41 -9.73
CA PHE A 217 -3.88 12.02 -10.06
C PHE A 217 -3.71 11.82 -11.58
N PRO A 218 -2.48 11.85 -12.10
CA PRO A 218 -2.25 11.50 -13.50
C PRO A 218 -2.62 10.02 -13.77
N PRO A 219 -3.25 9.71 -14.92
CA PRO A 219 -3.42 10.54 -16.12
C PRO A 219 -4.71 11.38 -16.15
N MET A 220 -5.34 11.69 -15.04
CA MET A 220 -6.54 12.55 -14.90
C MET A 220 -7.74 12.07 -15.71
N ILE A 221 -7.99 10.80 -15.76
CA ILE A 221 -9.20 10.25 -16.40
C ILE A 221 -10.37 10.37 -15.41
N HIS A 222 -11.50 10.95 -15.86
CA HIS A 222 -12.71 11.06 -15.08
C HIS A 222 -13.78 10.09 -15.59
N ALA A 223 -13.78 8.88 -15.05
CA ALA A 223 -14.76 7.86 -15.36
C ALA A 223 -14.96 6.92 -14.15
N PRO A 224 -15.54 7.44 -13.04
CA PRO A 224 -15.69 6.69 -11.80
C PRO A 224 -16.61 5.47 -11.98
N GLY A 225 -16.26 4.38 -11.31
CA GLY A 225 -16.96 3.10 -11.42
C GLY A 225 -16.80 2.39 -12.76
N VAL A 226 -15.92 2.90 -13.64
CA VAL A 226 -15.65 2.32 -14.97
C VAL A 226 -14.14 2.21 -15.20
N ALA A 227 -13.45 3.35 -15.38
CA ALA A 227 -12.03 3.34 -15.73
C ALA A 227 -11.13 2.98 -14.54
N ASP A 228 -11.51 3.37 -13.33
CA ASP A 228 -10.87 2.94 -12.09
C ASP A 228 -11.03 1.43 -11.86
N TYR A 229 -12.19 0.84 -12.17
CA TYR A 229 -12.39 -0.61 -12.10
C TYR A 229 -11.57 -1.37 -13.15
N LEU A 230 -11.46 -0.84 -14.37
CA LEU A 230 -10.56 -1.38 -15.38
C LEU A 230 -9.09 -1.29 -14.95
N CYS A 231 -8.70 -0.16 -14.34
CA CYS A 231 -7.36 0.00 -13.78
C CYS A 231 -7.07 -1.05 -12.71
N MET A 232 -7.98 -1.24 -11.75
CA MET A 232 -7.82 -2.23 -10.68
C MET A 232 -7.76 -3.66 -11.23
N ASP A 233 -8.61 -4.00 -12.20
CA ASP A 233 -8.63 -5.32 -12.86
C ASP A 233 -7.33 -5.61 -13.60
N ASN A 234 -6.83 -4.67 -14.41
CA ASN A 234 -5.59 -4.83 -15.15
C ASN A 234 -4.36 -4.86 -14.24
N THR A 235 -4.37 -4.08 -13.15
CA THR A 235 -3.29 -4.10 -12.14
C THR A 235 -3.22 -5.45 -11.43
N LEU A 236 -4.36 -6.01 -11.04
CA LEU A 236 -4.43 -7.34 -10.42
C LEU A 236 -3.89 -8.43 -11.37
N LYS A 237 -4.27 -8.38 -12.65
CA LYS A 237 -3.80 -9.31 -13.69
C LYS A 237 -2.30 -9.14 -13.97
N ALA A 238 -1.80 -7.91 -14.00
CA ALA A 238 -0.39 -7.60 -14.21
C ALA A 238 0.46 -8.14 -13.05
N HIS A 239 0.00 -7.93 -11.79
CA HIS A 239 0.61 -8.53 -10.60
C HIS A 239 0.72 -10.05 -10.71
N ALA A 240 -0.40 -10.71 -10.98
CA ALA A 240 -0.44 -12.17 -11.06
C ALA A 240 0.45 -12.71 -12.19
N SER A 241 0.50 -12.01 -13.32
CA SER A 241 1.37 -12.35 -14.45
C SER A 241 2.85 -12.26 -14.04
N ALA A 242 3.27 -11.21 -13.36
CA ALA A 242 4.63 -11.03 -12.85
C ALA A 242 4.99 -12.10 -11.80
N TYR A 243 4.07 -12.40 -10.87
CA TYR A 243 4.27 -13.45 -9.88
C TYR A 243 4.48 -14.83 -10.53
N ARG A 244 3.62 -15.21 -11.47
CA ARG A 244 3.73 -16.51 -12.18
C ARG A 244 5.01 -16.61 -13.01
N LEU A 245 5.41 -15.51 -13.64
CA LEU A 245 6.72 -15.41 -14.31
C LEU A 245 7.86 -15.68 -13.33
N TYR A 246 7.86 -15.00 -12.17
CA TYR A 246 8.90 -15.21 -11.15
C TYR A 246 8.98 -16.67 -10.71
N LYS A 247 7.83 -17.26 -10.38
CA LYS A 247 7.77 -18.67 -9.94
C LYS A 247 8.26 -19.64 -10.99
N ALA A 248 7.87 -19.43 -12.25
CA ALA A 248 8.26 -20.34 -13.34
C ALA A 248 9.73 -20.21 -13.74
N LYS A 249 10.28 -19.00 -13.75
CA LYS A 249 11.59 -18.74 -14.37
C LYS A 249 12.71 -18.48 -13.37
N TYR A 250 12.43 -17.84 -12.22
CA TYR A 250 13.46 -17.27 -11.35
C TYR A 250 13.53 -17.90 -9.96
N SER A 251 12.40 -18.29 -9.37
CA SER A 251 12.32 -18.65 -7.94
C SER A 251 13.26 -19.77 -7.51
N ASN A 252 13.53 -20.74 -8.39
CA ASN A 252 14.36 -21.91 -8.06
C ASN A 252 15.80 -21.55 -7.73
N TYR A 253 16.36 -20.49 -8.34
CA TYR A 253 17.75 -20.08 -8.11
C TYR A 253 17.88 -18.75 -7.37
N GLN A 254 16.93 -17.80 -7.54
CA GLN A 254 16.97 -16.52 -6.85
C GLN A 254 16.47 -16.60 -5.40
N LYS A 255 15.55 -17.53 -5.08
CA LYS A 255 15.00 -17.78 -3.73
C LYS A 255 14.31 -16.56 -3.08
N GLY A 256 13.79 -15.63 -3.88
CA GLY A 256 13.09 -14.45 -3.39
C GLY A 256 11.59 -14.72 -3.18
N LYS A 257 10.92 -13.72 -2.59
CA LYS A 257 9.48 -13.64 -2.38
C LYS A 257 8.89 -12.46 -3.14
N VAL A 258 7.67 -12.64 -3.66
CA VAL A 258 6.92 -11.60 -4.39
C VAL A 258 5.56 -11.41 -3.75
N GLY A 259 5.18 -10.15 -3.50
CA GLY A 259 3.87 -9.77 -2.97
C GLY A 259 3.37 -8.47 -3.59
N MET A 260 2.27 -7.95 -3.05
CA MET A 260 1.68 -6.65 -3.40
C MET A 260 1.50 -5.85 -2.11
N ALA A 261 1.76 -4.53 -2.15
CA ALA A 261 1.42 -3.64 -1.05
C ALA A 261 0.01 -3.10 -1.25
N ILE A 262 -0.88 -3.46 -0.34
CA ILE A 262 -2.29 -3.10 -0.37
C ILE A 262 -2.53 -2.10 0.75
N SER A 263 -3.07 -0.92 0.40
CA SER A 263 -3.52 0.05 1.40
C SER A 263 -4.82 -0.40 2.03
N SER A 264 -4.97 -0.12 3.31
CA SER A 264 -6.25 -0.25 3.97
C SER A 264 -6.39 0.67 5.18
N ARG A 265 -7.65 0.91 5.50
CA ARG A 265 -8.14 1.36 6.79
C ARG A 265 -8.86 0.18 7.44
N PHE A 266 -8.86 0.13 8.77
CA PHE A 266 -9.86 -0.69 9.42
C PHE A 266 -11.14 0.13 9.59
N TYR A 267 -12.28 -0.50 9.47
CA TYR A 267 -13.56 0.17 9.56
C TYR A 267 -14.28 -0.23 10.85
N TYR A 268 -14.91 0.74 11.47
CA TYR A 268 -15.78 0.58 12.62
C TYR A 268 -17.22 0.97 12.25
N THR A 269 -18.17 0.57 13.05
CA THR A 269 -19.53 1.09 12.97
C THR A 269 -19.99 1.51 14.36
N ASN A 270 -20.77 2.57 14.43
CA ASN A 270 -21.37 3.06 15.67
C ASN A 270 -22.83 2.57 15.85
N THR A 271 -23.31 1.71 14.95
CA THR A 271 -24.62 1.09 15.10
C THR A 271 -24.49 -0.20 15.89
N THR A 272 -25.37 -0.39 16.86
CA THR A 272 -25.51 -1.66 17.61
C THR A 272 -26.57 -2.55 16.99
N ASP A 273 -27.10 -2.16 15.84
CA ASP A 273 -28.17 -2.87 15.15
C ASP A 273 -27.67 -4.22 14.62
N PHE A 274 -28.59 -5.16 14.51
CA PHE A 274 -28.35 -6.45 13.89
C PHE A 274 -27.79 -6.26 12.47
N GLY A 275 -26.64 -6.84 12.15
CA GLY A 275 -25.97 -6.66 10.87
C GLY A 275 -24.81 -5.65 10.89
N SER A 276 -24.46 -5.08 12.03
CA SER A 276 -23.31 -4.15 12.14
C SER A 276 -21.97 -4.77 11.70
N GLU A 277 -21.78 -6.06 11.94
CA GLU A 277 -20.59 -6.80 11.47
C GLU A 277 -20.55 -6.89 9.94
N ASP A 278 -21.69 -7.00 9.28
CA ASP A 278 -21.81 -7.03 7.82
C ASP A 278 -21.34 -5.72 7.20
N ILE A 279 -21.57 -4.56 7.87
CA ILE A 279 -21.10 -3.25 7.40
C ILE A 279 -19.57 -3.17 7.42
N VAL A 280 -18.96 -3.67 8.50
CA VAL A 280 -17.50 -3.68 8.63
C VAL A 280 -16.89 -4.61 7.58
N ASP A 281 -17.35 -5.85 7.46
CA ASP A 281 -16.84 -6.78 6.44
C ASP A 281 -17.06 -6.24 5.03
N ARG A 282 -18.23 -5.64 4.74
CA ARG A 282 -18.50 -4.98 3.47
C ARG A 282 -17.48 -3.88 3.16
N ALA A 283 -17.19 -2.99 4.11
CA ALA A 283 -16.22 -1.92 3.93
C ALA A 283 -14.80 -2.47 3.70
N MET A 284 -14.43 -3.51 4.44
CA MET A 284 -13.17 -4.22 4.24
C MET A 284 -13.11 -4.90 2.86
N GLN A 285 -14.19 -5.52 2.39
CA GLN A 285 -14.21 -6.20 1.08
C GLN A 285 -14.17 -5.20 -0.09
N TYR A 286 -14.82 -4.06 0.03
CA TYR A 286 -14.84 -3.02 -1.01
C TYR A 286 -13.53 -2.22 -1.12
N SER A 287 -12.67 -2.24 -0.10
CA SER A 287 -11.36 -1.59 -0.10
C SER A 287 -10.23 -2.62 -0.22
N PHE A 288 -9.83 -3.19 0.91
CA PHE A 288 -8.73 -4.14 1.01
C PHE A 288 -9.02 -5.47 0.27
N GLY A 289 -10.22 -6.01 0.44
CA GLY A 289 -10.66 -7.28 -0.16
C GLY A 289 -10.64 -7.26 -1.69
N TRP A 290 -10.75 -6.10 -2.32
CA TRP A 290 -10.70 -5.96 -3.78
C TRP A 290 -9.44 -6.62 -4.38
N PHE A 291 -8.30 -6.48 -3.72
CA PHE A 291 -7.03 -7.10 -4.13
C PHE A 291 -6.67 -8.33 -3.28
N ALA A 292 -6.88 -8.26 -1.97
CA ALA A 292 -6.48 -9.34 -1.08
C ALA A 292 -7.31 -10.63 -1.32
N HIS A 293 -8.62 -10.50 -1.56
CA HIS A 293 -9.48 -11.67 -1.72
C HIS A 293 -9.17 -12.49 -2.98
N PRO A 294 -8.98 -11.91 -4.18
CA PRO A 294 -8.57 -12.67 -5.35
C PRO A 294 -7.22 -13.38 -5.18
N ILE A 295 -6.27 -12.73 -4.50
CA ILE A 295 -4.90 -13.26 -4.35
C ILE A 295 -4.84 -14.34 -3.26
N TYR A 296 -5.38 -14.06 -2.06
CA TYR A 296 -5.19 -14.88 -0.85
C TYR A 296 -6.44 -15.64 -0.44
N GLY A 297 -7.61 -15.32 -0.98
CA GLY A 297 -8.87 -16.00 -0.71
C GLY A 297 -9.04 -17.30 -1.49
N GLU A 298 -10.06 -18.05 -1.10
CA GLU A 298 -10.29 -19.38 -1.68
C GLU A 298 -10.83 -19.35 -3.11
N SER A 299 -11.61 -18.32 -3.48
CA SER A 299 -12.26 -18.25 -4.80
C SER A 299 -11.29 -17.90 -5.94
N GLY A 300 -10.22 -17.16 -5.66
CA GLY A 300 -9.38 -16.56 -6.68
C GLY A 300 -10.13 -15.52 -7.53
N ASN A 301 -11.18 -14.89 -6.97
CA ASN A 301 -12.00 -13.90 -7.63
C ASN A 301 -12.29 -12.74 -6.67
N TYR A 302 -12.89 -11.66 -7.17
CA TYR A 302 -13.33 -10.55 -6.32
C TYR A 302 -14.31 -11.03 -5.24
N PRO A 303 -14.45 -10.29 -4.13
CA PRO A 303 -15.46 -10.60 -3.12
C PRO A 303 -16.85 -10.68 -3.75
N PHE A 304 -17.64 -11.67 -3.33
CA PHE A 304 -18.99 -11.91 -3.90
C PHE A 304 -19.88 -10.68 -3.81
N THR A 305 -19.88 -10.02 -2.67
CA THR A 305 -20.65 -8.77 -2.44
C THR A 305 -20.31 -7.68 -3.46
N VAL A 306 -19.01 -7.50 -3.77
CA VAL A 306 -18.55 -6.49 -4.75
C VAL A 306 -19.06 -6.82 -6.16
N ILE A 307 -18.95 -8.10 -6.56
CA ILE A 307 -19.43 -8.55 -7.88
C ILE A 307 -20.94 -8.37 -8.00
N GLU A 308 -21.69 -8.82 -6.99
CA GLU A 308 -23.16 -8.82 -6.99
C GLU A 308 -23.72 -7.40 -7.07
N ASP A 309 -23.22 -6.50 -6.23
CA ASP A 309 -23.69 -5.12 -6.17
C ASP A 309 -23.41 -4.36 -7.48
N ILE A 310 -22.16 -4.43 -7.97
CA ILE A 310 -21.78 -3.73 -9.21
C ILE A 310 -22.56 -4.31 -10.40
N THR A 311 -22.80 -5.63 -10.41
CA THR A 311 -23.63 -6.25 -11.44
C THR A 311 -25.06 -5.75 -11.36
N SER A 312 -25.67 -5.76 -10.17
CA SER A 312 -27.04 -5.27 -9.95
C SER A 312 -27.19 -3.80 -10.36
N ASN A 313 -26.24 -2.94 -9.95
CA ASN A 313 -26.27 -1.52 -10.30
C ASN A 313 -26.08 -1.31 -11.79
N SER A 314 -25.16 -2.01 -12.43
CA SER A 314 -24.96 -1.96 -13.89
C SER A 314 -26.24 -2.32 -14.67
N MET A 315 -27.01 -3.33 -14.21
CA MET A 315 -28.29 -3.69 -14.82
C MET A 315 -29.36 -2.60 -14.63
N LYS A 316 -29.39 -1.96 -13.44
CA LYS A 316 -30.30 -0.82 -13.19
C LYS A 316 -29.97 0.40 -14.06
N GLU A 317 -28.67 0.58 -14.39
CA GLU A 317 -28.18 1.61 -15.31
C GLU A 317 -28.49 1.29 -16.79
N GLY A 318 -29.08 0.12 -17.08
CA GLY A 318 -29.44 -0.30 -18.44
C GLY A 318 -28.27 -0.90 -19.23
N LEU A 319 -27.18 -1.24 -18.58
CA LEU A 319 -26.04 -1.88 -19.23
C LEU A 319 -26.32 -3.37 -19.50
N ALA A 320 -25.84 -3.86 -20.63
CA ALA A 320 -25.96 -5.29 -21.00
C ALA A 320 -25.07 -6.22 -20.15
N TRP A 321 -24.08 -5.65 -19.45
CA TRP A 321 -23.14 -6.38 -18.60
C TRP A 321 -22.61 -5.51 -17.48
N SER A 322 -22.10 -6.19 -16.45
CA SER A 322 -21.49 -5.56 -15.29
C SER A 322 -20.25 -4.73 -15.66
N ARG A 323 -20.12 -3.56 -15.05
CA ARG A 323 -18.92 -2.69 -15.11
C ARG A 323 -17.68 -3.39 -14.52
N LEU A 324 -17.88 -4.26 -13.52
CA LEU A 324 -16.86 -5.18 -13.02
C LEU A 324 -17.28 -6.62 -13.32
N ARG A 325 -16.57 -7.26 -14.24
CA ARG A 325 -16.82 -8.68 -14.55
C ARG A 325 -16.03 -9.57 -13.59
N PRO A 326 -16.62 -10.70 -13.15
CA PRO A 326 -15.84 -11.72 -12.46
C PRO A 326 -14.63 -12.12 -13.30
N LEU A 327 -13.52 -12.43 -12.67
CA LEU A 327 -12.37 -12.98 -13.37
C LEU A 327 -12.76 -14.27 -14.09
N SER A 328 -12.32 -14.42 -15.34
CA SER A 328 -12.51 -15.68 -16.07
C SER A 328 -11.82 -16.84 -15.34
N LEU A 329 -12.23 -18.07 -15.62
CA LEU A 329 -11.60 -19.27 -15.04
C LEU A 329 -10.07 -19.30 -15.23
N TYR A 330 -9.58 -18.76 -16.34
CA TYR A 330 -8.16 -18.62 -16.60
C TYR A 330 -7.53 -17.64 -15.62
N TRP A 331 -8.04 -16.43 -15.53
CA TRP A 331 -7.49 -15.39 -14.65
C TRP A 331 -7.64 -15.73 -13.18
N SER A 332 -8.77 -16.31 -12.77
CA SER A 332 -8.96 -16.78 -11.39
C SER A 332 -7.86 -17.78 -10.98
N LYS A 333 -7.49 -18.72 -11.85
CA LYS A 333 -6.38 -19.66 -11.59
C LYS A 333 -5.01 -18.99 -11.54
N ILE A 334 -4.80 -17.95 -12.37
CA ILE A 334 -3.52 -17.21 -12.42
C ILE A 334 -3.38 -16.31 -11.18
N VAL A 335 -4.47 -15.67 -10.74
CA VAL A 335 -4.47 -14.73 -9.61
C VAL A 335 -4.44 -15.47 -8.27
N LYS A 336 -5.24 -16.53 -8.09
CA LYS A 336 -5.29 -17.28 -6.82
C LYS A 336 -3.90 -17.75 -6.39
N GLY A 337 -3.48 -17.35 -5.17
CA GLY A 337 -2.18 -17.69 -4.62
C GLY A 337 -1.01 -17.02 -5.34
N SER A 338 -1.20 -15.84 -5.92
CA SER A 338 -0.13 -15.07 -6.56
C SER A 338 0.61 -14.13 -5.61
N GLY A 339 0.78 -14.51 -4.35
CA GLY A 339 1.53 -13.75 -3.36
C GLY A 339 2.21 -14.67 -2.35
N ASP A 340 3.50 -14.44 -2.08
CA ASP A 340 4.27 -15.16 -1.06
C ASP A 340 4.10 -14.50 0.33
N PHE A 341 3.75 -13.23 0.37
CA PHE A 341 3.42 -12.42 1.54
C PHE A 341 2.39 -11.36 1.15
N LEU A 342 1.72 -10.81 2.14
CA LEU A 342 0.82 -9.69 1.98
C LEU A 342 1.49 -8.42 2.49
N GLY A 343 1.70 -7.42 1.61
CA GLY A 343 2.12 -6.09 2.03
C GLY A 343 0.92 -5.28 2.50
N LEU A 344 1.02 -4.69 3.68
CA LEU A 344 -0.01 -3.84 4.26
C LEU A 344 0.52 -2.42 4.45
N ASN A 345 -0.12 -1.43 3.81
CA ASN A 345 0.03 -0.04 4.16
C ASN A 345 -1.15 0.37 5.04
N TYR A 346 -0.86 0.83 6.26
CA TYR A 346 -1.87 1.27 7.20
C TYR A 346 -1.49 2.61 7.81
N TYR A 347 -2.41 3.56 7.84
CA TYR A 347 -2.20 4.88 8.43
C TYR A 347 -3.30 5.28 9.40
N SER A 348 -4.57 4.93 9.11
CA SER A 348 -5.73 5.42 9.85
C SER A 348 -6.90 4.45 9.76
N SER A 349 -7.97 4.74 10.48
CA SER A 349 -9.25 4.02 10.42
C SER A 349 -10.41 4.99 10.18
N HIS A 350 -11.59 4.43 9.85
CA HIS A 350 -12.82 5.21 9.65
C HIS A 350 -13.99 4.47 10.28
N PHE A 351 -15.05 5.22 10.56
CA PHE A 351 -16.36 4.64 10.74
C PHE A 351 -17.04 4.46 9.37
N ALA A 352 -17.78 3.37 9.23
CA ALA A 352 -18.60 3.09 8.07
C ALA A 352 -20.06 2.92 8.47
N ARG A 353 -20.96 3.41 7.64
CA ARG A 353 -22.38 3.14 7.73
C ARG A 353 -22.96 2.94 6.34
N MET A 354 -24.08 2.23 6.24
CA MET A 354 -24.84 2.19 4.99
C MET A 354 -25.45 3.55 4.69
N ALA A 355 -25.45 3.92 3.43
CA ALA A 355 -26.09 5.12 2.92
C ALA A 355 -26.74 4.83 1.57
N GLU A 356 -27.90 5.43 1.31
CA GLU A 356 -28.44 5.44 -0.04
C GLU A 356 -27.64 6.46 -0.87
N PRO A 357 -27.24 6.11 -2.11
CA PRO A 357 -26.60 7.06 -3.00
C PRO A 357 -27.60 8.18 -3.36
N PRO A 358 -27.16 9.43 -3.53
CA PRO A 358 -28.00 10.50 -4.03
C PRO A 358 -28.62 10.17 -5.40
N GLU A 359 -29.86 10.66 -5.63
CA GLU A 359 -30.49 10.48 -6.93
C GLU A 359 -29.71 11.20 -8.04
N GLY A 360 -29.49 10.51 -9.16
CA GLY A 360 -28.79 11.05 -10.34
C GLY A 360 -27.28 11.06 -10.24
N GLU A 361 -26.69 10.44 -9.23
CA GLU A 361 -25.23 10.24 -9.21
C GLU A 361 -24.76 9.31 -10.34
N ILE A 362 -23.61 9.68 -10.90
CA ILE A 362 -22.88 8.80 -11.83
C ILE A 362 -22.34 7.57 -11.09
N PRO A 363 -22.10 6.45 -11.76
CA PRO A 363 -21.45 5.30 -11.17
C PRO A 363 -20.15 5.71 -10.46
N SER A 364 -19.92 5.15 -9.28
CA SER A 364 -18.70 5.36 -8.50
C SER A 364 -18.50 4.22 -7.50
N TRP A 365 -17.34 4.17 -6.87
CA TRP A 365 -17.11 3.27 -5.76
C TRP A 365 -18.07 3.51 -4.59
N GLU A 366 -18.34 4.78 -4.27
CA GLU A 366 -19.27 5.20 -3.23
C GLU A 366 -20.70 4.77 -3.56
N HIS A 367 -21.12 4.95 -4.80
CA HIS A 367 -22.44 4.53 -5.28
C HIS A 367 -22.59 3.01 -5.17
N ASP A 368 -21.61 2.24 -5.66
CA ASP A 368 -21.70 0.79 -5.68
C ASP A 368 -21.56 0.17 -4.29
N SER A 369 -20.67 0.71 -3.46
CA SER A 369 -20.47 0.22 -2.10
C SER A 369 -21.61 0.56 -1.16
N ARG A 370 -22.35 1.65 -1.43
CA ARG A 370 -23.37 2.23 -0.53
C ARG A 370 -22.83 2.54 0.86
N LEU A 371 -21.53 2.85 0.93
CA LEU A 371 -20.85 3.16 2.17
C LEU A 371 -20.64 4.66 2.31
N LYS A 372 -20.99 5.19 3.45
CA LYS A 372 -20.57 6.52 3.89
C LYS A 372 -19.48 6.35 4.94
N LEU A 373 -18.31 6.89 4.64
CA LEU A 373 -17.16 6.87 5.55
C LEU A 373 -17.16 8.14 6.40
N LEU A 374 -16.88 7.99 7.68
CA LEU A 374 -16.88 9.05 8.67
C LEU A 374 -15.61 8.93 9.52
N VAL A 375 -15.20 10.03 10.14
CA VAL A 375 -14.11 10.06 11.11
C VAL A 375 -14.65 10.45 12.49
N ASP A 376 -14.03 9.94 13.53
CA ASP A 376 -14.27 10.44 14.88
C ASP A 376 -13.48 11.72 15.08
N LYS A 377 -14.17 12.78 15.47
CA LYS A 377 -13.55 14.09 15.70
C LYS A 377 -12.68 14.14 16.96
N THR A 378 -12.77 13.15 17.81
CA THR A 378 -11.92 13.01 19.02
C THR A 378 -10.58 12.41 18.70
N TRP A 379 -10.42 11.70 17.59
CA TRP A 379 -9.14 11.15 17.19
C TRP A 379 -8.12 12.25 16.89
N LYS A 380 -6.93 12.09 17.41
CA LYS A 380 -5.82 13.00 17.12
C LYS A 380 -5.51 12.99 15.64
N ARG A 381 -5.56 14.17 14.99
CA ARG A 381 -5.32 14.34 13.56
C ARG A 381 -3.91 14.82 13.28
N ALA A 382 -3.27 14.26 12.26
CA ALA A 382 -1.99 14.71 11.72
C ALA A 382 -2.11 16.02 10.92
N LYS A 383 -1.04 16.43 10.25
CA LYS A 383 -1.08 17.54 9.27
C LYS A 383 -1.99 17.18 8.10
N SER A 384 -1.89 15.96 7.58
CA SER A 384 -2.80 15.43 6.55
C SER A 384 -4.22 15.34 7.11
N ASP A 385 -5.18 15.86 6.36
CA ASP A 385 -6.59 15.94 6.77
C ASP A 385 -7.30 14.58 6.87
N TRP A 386 -6.74 13.56 6.25
CA TRP A 386 -7.24 12.19 6.21
C TRP A 386 -6.59 11.26 7.25
N LEU A 387 -5.50 11.70 7.90
CA LEU A 387 -4.67 10.88 8.80
C LEU A 387 -4.99 11.14 10.26
N TYR A 388 -5.55 10.13 10.91
CA TYR A 388 -5.87 10.12 12.34
C TYR A 388 -5.13 9.00 13.05
N CYS A 389 -4.73 9.24 14.30
CA CYS A 389 -4.09 8.23 15.12
C CYS A 389 -5.11 7.23 15.65
N VAL A 390 -5.13 6.01 15.08
CA VAL A 390 -6.04 4.93 15.46
C VAL A 390 -5.26 3.60 15.54
N PRO A 391 -4.38 3.42 16.54
CA PRO A 391 -3.52 2.24 16.62
C PRO A 391 -4.31 0.93 16.79
N GLN A 392 -5.47 0.97 17.46
CA GLN A 392 -6.34 -0.20 17.57
C GLN A 392 -6.78 -0.74 16.19
N GLY A 393 -6.97 0.15 15.20
CA GLY A 393 -7.33 -0.27 13.84
C GLY A 393 -6.22 -1.06 13.14
N LEU A 394 -4.94 -0.79 13.45
CA LEU A 394 -3.85 -1.63 12.95
C LEU A 394 -3.87 -3.02 13.59
N GLU A 395 -4.11 -3.11 14.90
CA GLU A 395 -4.27 -4.40 15.58
C GLU A 395 -5.44 -5.18 14.99
N ASP A 396 -6.59 -4.52 14.78
CA ASP A 396 -7.82 -5.16 14.31
C ASP A 396 -7.72 -5.62 12.84
N ILE A 397 -7.10 -4.85 11.94
CA ILE A 397 -6.90 -5.29 10.56
C ILE A 397 -5.95 -6.48 10.47
N LEU A 398 -4.89 -6.53 11.27
CA LEU A 398 -3.97 -7.66 11.29
C LEU A 398 -4.69 -8.95 11.74
N LYS A 399 -5.57 -8.86 12.73
CA LYS A 399 -6.42 -9.98 13.16
C LYS A 399 -7.43 -10.37 12.10
N TRP A 400 -8.07 -9.40 11.46
CA TRP A 400 -9.01 -9.65 10.36
C TRP A 400 -8.31 -10.37 9.18
N ILE A 401 -7.07 -9.96 8.82
CA ILE A 401 -6.26 -10.63 7.79
C ILE A 401 -5.94 -12.07 8.21
N ARG A 402 -5.51 -12.29 9.47
CA ARG A 402 -5.25 -13.64 10.02
C ARG A 402 -6.45 -14.54 9.82
N ASP A 403 -7.62 -14.09 10.24
CA ASP A 403 -8.83 -14.89 10.27
C ASP A 403 -9.42 -15.10 8.86
N LYS A 404 -9.29 -14.10 7.97
CA LYS A 404 -9.88 -14.15 6.62
C LYS A 404 -8.99 -14.84 5.59
N TYR A 405 -7.64 -14.80 5.73
CA TYR A 405 -6.67 -15.28 4.74
C TYR A 405 -5.68 -16.29 5.32
N ASN A 406 -6.14 -17.19 6.17
CA ASN A 406 -5.37 -18.31 6.69
C ASN A 406 -4.01 -17.90 7.30
N ASN A 407 -4.00 -16.80 8.04
CA ASN A 407 -2.81 -16.25 8.69
C ASN A 407 -1.59 -16.15 7.76
N ILE A 408 -1.81 -15.59 6.55
CA ILE A 408 -0.73 -15.30 5.60
C ILE A 408 0.34 -14.42 6.26
N GLU A 409 1.59 -14.57 5.87
CA GLU A 409 2.67 -13.71 6.34
C GLU A 409 2.44 -12.26 5.89
N VAL A 410 2.43 -11.31 6.83
CA VAL A 410 2.19 -9.90 6.58
C VAL A 410 3.48 -9.11 6.75
N TYR A 411 3.80 -8.27 5.77
CA TYR A 411 4.80 -7.21 5.86
C TYR A 411 4.05 -5.88 5.96
N ILE A 412 4.20 -5.15 7.06
CA ILE A 412 3.73 -3.76 7.11
C ILE A 412 4.72 -2.96 6.27
N THR A 413 4.28 -2.60 5.07
CA THR A 413 5.11 -1.96 4.05
C THR A 413 5.11 -0.44 4.16
N GLU A 414 4.09 0.13 4.81
CA GLU A 414 4.04 1.53 5.19
C GLU A 414 3.19 1.74 6.45
N ASN A 415 3.68 2.59 7.34
CA ASN A 415 2.97 3.20 8.47
C ASN A 415 3.71 4.48 8.85
N GLY A 416 3.02 5.60 9.07
CA GLY A 416 3.69 6.87 9.29
C GLY A 416 2.74 8.01 9.68
N TRP A 417 3.34 9.12 10.05
CA TRP A 417 2.65 10.32 10.55
C TRP A 417 3.17 11.58 9.86
N SER A 418 2.27 12.46 9.43
CA SER A 418 2.62 13.72 8.80
C SER A 418 2.61 14.89 9.80
N ASP A 419 3.58 15.80 9.61
CA ASP A 419 3.67 17.07 10.32
C ASP A 419 4.11 18.20 9.38
N GLU A 420 4.53 19.33 9.96
CA GLU A 420 5.00 20.52 9.27
C GLU A 420 6.53 20.53 9.08
N GLY A 421 7.24 19.46 9.44
CA GLY A 421 8.70 19.34 9.33
C GLY A 421 9.46 19.81 10.59
N LYS A 422 8.86 19.67 11.77
CA LYS A 422 9.54 19.99 13.03
C LYS A 422 10.61 18.95 13.36
N LEU A 423 11.75 19.38 13.93
CA LEU A 423 12.77 18.45 14.44
C LEU A 423 12.32 17.80 15.75
N ASP A 424 11.62 18.56 16.59
CA ASP A 424 10.93 18.03 17.77
C ASP A 424 9.53 17.57 17.35
N ASP A 425 9.43 16.33 16.95
CA ASP A 425 8.25 15.70 16.37
C ASP A 425 7.61 14.69 17.33
N THR A 426 7.34 15.12 18.56
CA THR A 426 6.76 14.28 19.63
C THR A 426 5.49 13.56 19.19
N ASP A 427 4.60 14.21 18.43
CA ASP A 427 3.37 13.60 17.92
C ASP A 427 3.65 12.38 17.02
N ARG A 428 4.74 12.42 16.25
CA ARG A 428 5.20 11.29 15.43
C ARG A 428 5.72 10.15 16.30
N ILE A 429 6.42 10.47 17.40
CA ILE A 429 6.88 9.47 18.37
C ILE A 429 5.68 8.76 19.01
N ASP A 430 4.66 9.52 19.45
CA ASP A 430 3.43 8.96 20.04
C ASP A 430 2.70 8.02 19.06
N TYR A 431 2.56 8.47 17.81
CA TYR A 431 1.98 7.65 16.75
C TYR A 431 2.78 6.38 16.51
N LEU A 432 4.09 6.50 16.34
CA LEU A 432 4.98 5.36 16.09
C LEU A 432 4.95 4.36 17.25
N LYS A 433 5.02 4.85 18.48
CA LYS A 433 4.95 4.04 19.70
C LYS A 433 3.64 3.24 19.78
N SER A 434 2.51 3.92 19.62
CA SER A 434 1.19 3.29 19.73
C SER A 434 0.92 2.29 18.61
N HIS A 435 1.36 2.57 17.37
CA HIS A 435 1.18 1.64 16.24
C HIS A 435 2.13 0.44 16.32
N LEU A 436 3.37 0.62 16.77
CA LEU A 436 4.25 -0.51 17.07
C LEU A 436 3.71 -1.37 18.22
N GLN A 437 3.05 -0.76 19.22
CA GLN A 437 2.35 -1.52 20.26
C GLN A 437 1.20 -2.35 19.66
N ALA A 438 0.45 -1.82 18.69
CA ALA A 438 -0.59 -2.56 17.98
C ALA A 438 -0.02 -3.77 17.24
N VAL A 439 1.12 -3.60 16.57
CA VAL A 439 1.83 -4.70 15.90
C VAL A 439 2.26 -5.76 16.89
N LEU A 440 2.86 -5.38 18.01
CA LEU A 440 3.29 -6.31 19.04
C LEU A 440 2.11 -7.06 19.67
N ASN A 441 0.98 -6.39 19.91
CA ASN A 441 -0.25 -7.01 20.38
C ASN A 441 -0.79 -8.05 19.37
N ALA A 442 -0.80 -7.71 18.08
CA ALA A 442 -1.23 -8.63 17.02
C ALA A 442 -0.31 -9.86 16.92
N ILE A 443 1.01 -9.69 17.07
CA ILE A 443 1.97 -10.81 17.12
C ILE A 443 1.70 -11.69 18.35
N ASN A 444 1.46 -11.09 19.52
CA ASN A 444 1.09 -11.80 20.74
C ASN A 444 -0.20 -12.62 20.57
N ASP A 445 -1.10 -12.15 19.73
CA ASP A 445 -2.38 -12.81 19.39
C ASP A 445 -2.25 -13.82 18.22
N GLY A 446 -1.02 -14.10 17.78
CA GLY A 446 -0.70 -15.14 16.80
C GLY A 446 -0.71 -14.69 15.33
N CYS A 447 -0.80 -13.39 15.02
CA CYS A 447 -0.67 -12.89 13.67
C CYS A 447 0.79 -13.04 13.17
N LYS A 448 0.98 -13.52 11.95
CA LYS A 448 2.30 -13.66 11.32
C LYS A 448 2.75 -12.33 10.70
N VAL A 449 3.19 -11.39 11.54
CA VAL A 449 3.76 -10.13 11.09
C VAL A 449 5.28 -10.20 11.30
N THR A 450 6.05 -10.05 10.23
CA THR A 450 7.52 -10.27 10.28
C THR A 450 8.34 -9.05 9.84
N TYR A 451 7.73 -8.07 9.16
CA TYR A 451 8.38 -6.84 8.69
C TYR A 451 7.54 -5.63 9.06
N TYR A 452 8.21 -4.55 9.45
CA TYR A 452 7.61 -3.24 9.65
C TYR A 452 8.47 -2.17 9.01
N SER A 453 7.90 -1.40 8.08
CA SER A 453 8.54 -0.28 7.43
C SER A 453 7.87 1.03 7.80
N TYR A 454 8.64 1.97 8.36
CA TYR A 454 8.15 3.32 8.58
C TYR A 454 8.13 4.11 7.25
N TRP A 455 7.06 4.84 6.99
CA TRP A 455 6.96 5.82 5.92
C TRP A 455 7.12 7.23 6.50
N SER A 456 8.20 7.97 6.19
CA SER A 456 9.27 7.68 5.24
C SER A 456 10.64 7.94 5.87
N LEU A 457 11.70 7.54 5.19
CA LEU A 457 13.08 7.82 5.63
C LEU A 457 13.31 9.32 5.76
N ILE A 458 12.99 10.08 4.71
CA ILE A 458 13.21 11.53 4.61
C ILE A 458 11.92 12.22 4.19
N ASP A 459 11.78 13.51 4.54
CA ASP A 459 10.74 14.37 3.97
C ASP A 459 10.87 14.37 2.44
N ASN A 460 9.74 14.31 1.73
CA ASN A 460 9.74 14.09 0.29
C ASN A 460 8.57 14.80 -0.39
N PHE A 461 8.42 14.64 -1.69
CA PHE A 461 7.30 15.15 -2.47
C PHE A 461 6.05 14.32 -2.20
N GLU A 462 5.09 14.87 -1.44
CA GLU A 462 3.87 14.17 -1.03
C GLU A 462 2.74 14.38 -2.05
N TRP A 463 2.94 13.92 -3.28
CA TRP A 463 1.96 13.94 -4.36
C TRP A 463 1.32 15.33 -4.57
N ASN A 464 -0.02 15.43 -4.59
CA ASN A 464 -0.70 16.72 -4.73
C ASN A 464 -0.48 17.69 -3.56
N ARG A 465 0.05 17.20 -2.43
CA ARG A 465 0.42 18.05 -1.27
C ARG A 465 1.79 18.72 -1.43
N GLY A 466 2.57 18.31 -2.44
CA GLY A 466 3.93 18.84 -2.63
C GLY A 466 4.79 18.61 -1.39
N TYR A 467 5.39 19.67 -0.85
CA TYR A 467 6.19 19.60 0.37
C TYR A 467 5.49 20.20 1.61
N THR A 468 4.17 20.38 1.55
CA THR A 468 3.38 20.95 2.67
C THR A 468 3.13 19.95 3.79
N GLU A 469 3.22 18.65 3.51
CA GLU A 469 3.07 17.55 4.46
C GLU A 469 4.37 16.74 4.54
N ARG A 470 4.88 16.50 5.74
CA ARG A 470 6.20 15.91 5.99
C ARG A 470 6.08 14.60 6.76
N PHE A 471 6.51 13.50 6.14
CA PHE A 471 6.46 12.16 6.74
C PHE A 471 7.82 11.62 7.21
N GLY A 472 8.91 12.30 6.85
CA GLY A 472 10.27 11.81 7.09
C GLY A 472 10.63 11.67 8.57
N LEU A 473 11.41 10.64 8.90
CA LEU A 473 12.21 10.60 10.14
C LEU A 473 13.38 11.58 10.09
N TYR A 474 13.82 11.88 8.87
CA TYR A 474 14.81 12.93 8.63
C TYR A 474 14.15 14.12 7.95
N TYR A 475 14.41 15.29 8.49
CA TYR A 475 14.03 16.57 7.89
C TYR A 475 14.87 16.83 6.65
N LEU A 476 14.22 17.35 5.61
CA LEU A 476 14.86 17.81 4.36
C LEU A 476 14.53 19.28 4.13
N ASN A 477 15.57 20.11 4.01
CA ASN A 477 15.40 21.46 3.48
C ASN A 477 15.43 21.39 1.93
N VAL A 478 14.25 21.36 1.33
CA VAL A 478 14.09 21.23 -0.13
C VAL A 478 14.65 22.39 -0.94
N THR A 479 14.88 23.56 -0.31
CA THR A 479 15.46 24.75 -0.97
C THR A 479 16.97 24.86 -0.79
N SER A 480 17.59 24.00 0.05
CA SER A 480 19.03 23.98 0.26
C SER A 480 19.73 23.27 -0.89
N GLU A 481 20.83 23.85 -1.38
CA GLU A 481 21.69 23.20 -2.37
C GLU A 481 22.25 21.86 -1.89
N ASN A 482 22.50 21.73 -0.60
CA ASN A 482 23.09 20.51 -0.01
C ASN A 482 22.07 19.41 0.26
N LYS A 483 20.77 19.74 0.29
CA LYS A 483 19.68 18.76 0.60
C LYS A 483 20.00 17.90 1.82
N GLU A 484 20.52 18.50 2.91
CA GLU A 484 20.97 17.76 4.11
C GLU A 484 19.84 16.98 4.75
N ARG A 485 20.14 15.77 5.21
CA ARG A 485 19.22 14.91 5.99
C ARG A 485 19.49 15.16 7.46
N VAL A 486 18.59 15.86 8.14
CA VAL A 486 18.71 16.18 9.58
C VAL A 486 17.78 15.27 10.38
N ALA A 487 18.34 14.46 11.27
CA ALA A 487 17.56 13.54 12.10
C ALA A 487 16.55 14.30 12.97
N LYS A 488 15.28 13.88 12.96
CA LYS A 488 14.26 14.32 13.89
C LYS A 488 14.31 13.50 15.18
N ASN A 489 13.64 13.93 16.24
CA ASN A 489 13.58 13.18 17.49
C ASN A 489 13.01 11.78 17.31
N SER A 490 12.04 11.60 16.39
CA SER A 490 11.48 10.30 16.03
C SER A 490 12.50 9.34 15.45
N ALA A 491 13.52 9.82 14.73
CA ALA A 491 14.60 8.96 14.23
C ALA A 491 15.37 8.31 15.39
N SER A 492 15.70 9.10 16.40
CA SER A 492 16.39 8.60 17.62
C SER A 492 15.51 7.61 18.39
N TYR A 493 14.21 7.89 18.51
CA TYR A 493 13.25 6.96 19.12
C TYR A 493 13.16 5.65 18.35
N TYR A 494 12.97 5.70 17.03
CA TYR A 494 12.86 4.51 16.20
C TYR A 494 14.12 3.65 16.24
N ARG A 495 15.29 4.29 16.19
CA ARG A 495 16.57 3.61 16.42
C ARG A 495 16.60 2.89 17.76
N SER A 496 16.17 3.53 18.85
CA SER A 496 16.16 2.90 20.17
C SER A 496 15.26 1.65 20.24
N VAL A 497 14.12 1.69 19.53
CA VAL A 497 13.22 0.53 19.39
C VAL A 497 13.91 -0.59 18.61
N ILE A 498 14.57 -0.28 17.51
CA ILE A 498 15.29 -1.28 16.68
C ILE A 498 16.39 -1.96 17.51
N GLU A 499 17.19 -1.20 18.26
CA GLU A 499 18.31 -1.73 19.06
C GLU A 499 17.80 -2.55 20.26
N SER A 500 16.82 -2.08 20.98
CA SER A 500 16.30 -2.74 22.20
C SER A 500 15.26 -3.79 21.91
N ARG A 501 14.60 -3.72 20.75
CA ARG A 501 13.39 -4.48 20.36
C ARG A 501 12.22 -4.26 21.32
N LYS A 502 12.24 -3.19 22.09
CA LYS A 502 11.22 -2.81 23.08
C LYS A 502 10.67 -1.43 22.81
N LEU A 503 9.43 -1.24 23.22
CA LEU A 503 8.77 0.06 23.25
C LEU A 503 9.04 0.68 24.63
N SER A 504 9.88 1.66 24.68
CA SER A 504 10.24 2.40 25.91
C SER A 504 9.39 3.66 26.05
#